data_ee8849f5007856e248fdc423df183177
#
_entry.id   ee8849f5007856e248fdc423df183177
#
_cell.length_a   1.000
_cell.length_b   1.000
_cell.length_c   1.000
_cell.angle_alpha   90.00
_cell.angle_beta   90.00
_cell.angle_gamma   90.00
#
_symmetry.space_group_name_H-M   'P 1'
#
loop_
_entity.id
_entity.type
_entity.pdbx_description
1 polymer ?
#
loop_
_entity_poly.entity_id
_entity_poly.type
_entity_poly.pdbx_seq_one_letter_code
_entity_poly.pdbx_strand_id
1 'polypeptide(L)'
;DVYAFGVGALPQMTVPTRIGGRDGGDSHGMVGIGGKYLWSGDRHLNLIDVYDTGNGNIKVGTITLAGDVSNDPAPDLMDASPDGSYVFVALRGPNPLTGDNKEVHNAVGSTPGVGVIKVDGGGRSGKLVSIAPISRMAEEKDKDGNMVKKEKADPHGIQVRKK
;
A
#
# COMPACT_ATOMS: atom_id res chain seq x y z
N ASP A 1 9.34 -8.46 -2.32
CA ASP A 1 10.58 -8.27 -1.55
C ASP A 1 11.02 -6.80 -1.55
N VAL A 2 11.71 -6.37 -0.50
CA VAL A 2 12.24 -5.01 -0.32
C VAL A 2 13.75 -5.05 -0.35
N TYR A 3 14.37 -4.18 -1.15
CA TYR A 3 15.81 -4.09 -1.30
C TYR A 3 16.31 -2.68 -1.00
N ALA A 4 17.45 -2.58 -0.36
CA ALA A 4 18.20 -1.34 -0.18
C ALA A 4 19.51 -1.37 -0.98
N PHE A 5 19.89 -0.23 -1.54
CA PHE A 5 21.18 -0.02 -2.18
C PHE A 5 21.69 1.40 -1.93
N GLY A 6 22.99 1.55 -1.82
CA GLY A 6 23.62 2.87 -1.69
C GLY A 6 23.76 3.54 -3.05
N VAL A 7 23.43 4.82 -3.10
CA VAL A 7 23.74 5.70 -4.23
C VAL A 7 24.93 6.55 -3.84
N GLY A 8 26.11 6.15 -4.32
CA GLY A 8 27.32 6.97 -4.25
C GLY A 8 27.40 7.97 -5.41
N ALA A 9 28.57 8.57 -5.61
CA ALA A 9 28.82 9.33 -6.84
C ALA A 9 28.68 8.39 -8.05
N LEU A 10 27.77 8.71 -8.97
CA LEU A 10 27.57 7.93 -10.19
C LEU A 10 28.91 7.69 -10.91
N PRO A 11 29.19 6.49 -11.43
CA PRO A 11 28.27 5.37 -11.68
C PRO A 11 28.25 4.25 -10.61
N GLN A 12 28.71 4.50 -9.41
CA GLN A 12 28.89 3.46 -8.39
C GLN A 12 27.63 3.29 -7.54
N MET A 13 26.78 2.35 -7.92
CA MET A 13 25.70 1.83 -7.06
C MET A 13 26.21 0.58 -6.33
N THR A 14 25.89 0.46 -5.05
CA THR A 14 26.15 -0.79 -4.33
C THR A 14 25.22 -1.90 -4.82
N VAL A 15 25.64 -3.15 -4.64
CA VAL A 15 24.76 -4.30 -4.91
C VAL A 15 23.53 -4.20 -4.02
N PRO A 16 22.30 -4.36 -4.57
CA PRO A 16 21.08 -4.35 -3.78
C PRO A 16 21.10 -5.42 -2.69
N THR A 17 20.79 -5.05 -1.47
CA THR A 17 20.68 -5.96 -0.33
C THR A 17 19.20 -6.11 0.03
N ARG A 18 18.69 -7.35 0.09
CA ARG A 18 17.34 -7.63 0.55
C ARG A 18 17.23 -7.25 2.02
N ILE A 19 16.30 -6.36 2.34
CA ILE A 19 16.03 -5.90 3.71
C ILE A 19 14.68 -6.39 4.24
N GLY A 20 13.80 -6.88 3.38
CA GLY A 20 12.46 -7.30 3.77
C GLY A 20 11.69 -8.00 2.66
N GLY A 21 10.41 -8.21 2.94
CA GLY A 21 9.47 -8.99 2.14
C GLY A 21 9.10 -10.29 2.85
N ARG A 22 8.02 -10.91 2.43
CA ARG A 22 7.46 -12.12 3.02
C ARG A 22 7.14 -13.15 1.94
N ASP A 23 7.25 -14.42 2.28
CA ASP A 23 6.77 -15.48 1.41
C ASP A 23 5.25 -15.35 1.24
N GLY A 24 4.77 -15.38 0.00
CA GLY A 24 3.37 -15.17 -0.34
C GLY A 24 2.90 -13.72 -0.26
N GLY A 25 3.75 -12.77 0.16
CA GLY A 25 3.44 -11.35 0.19
C GLY A 25 3.64 -10.67 -1.16
N ASP A 26 3.03 -9.50 -1.31
CA ASP A 26 3.16 -8.62 -2.47
C ASP A 26 3.58 -7.22 -2.02
N SER A 27 4.88 -7.04 -1.79
CA SER A 27 5.45 -5.74 -1.39
C SER A 27 5.27 -4.73 -2.51
N HIS A 28 4.45 -3.71 -2.28
CA HIS A 28 4.10 -2.70 -3.25
C HIS A 28 3.83 -1.36 -2.57
N GLY A 29 4.26 -0.27 -3.20
CA GLY A 29 4.11 1.07 -2.63
C GLY A 29 5.02 1.32 -1.42
N MET A 30 5.70 2.45 -1.44
CA MET A 30 6.59 2.87 -0.35
C MET A 30 6.45 4.36 -0.10
N VAL A 31 6.63 4.76 1.17
CA VAL A 31 6.66 6.18 1.56
C VAL A 31 7.66 6.41 2.70
N GLY A 32 8.40 7.49 2.61
CA GLY A 32 9.30 7.95 3.69
C GLY A 32 8.55 8.76 4.73
N ILE A 33 8.76 8.49 6.01
CA ILE A 33 8.15 9.21 7.12
C ILE A 33 9.22 9.86 7.98
N GLY A 34 9.12 11.19 8.13
CA GLY A 34 9.98 11.98 9.01
C GLY A 34 11.48 11.89 8.69
N GLY A 35 11.85 11.51 7.46
CA GLY A 35 13.26 11.33 7.04
C GLY A 35 13.97 10.17 7.73
N LYS A 36 13.25 9.35 8.49
CA LYS A 36 13.83 8.27 9.30
C LYS A 36 13.24 6.89 9.00
N TYR A 37 11.95 6.81 8.78
CA TYR A 37 11.28 5.54 8.54
C TYR A 37 10.86 5.39 7.09
N LEU A 38 10.98 4.19 6.57
CA LEU A 38 10.40 3.76 5.31
C LEU A 38 9.23 2.83 5.62
N TRP A 39 8.06 3.14 5.09
CA TRP A 39 6.90 2.27 5.11
C TRP A 39 6.79 1.55 3.76
N SER A 40 6.64 0.24 3.79
CA SER A 40 6.43 -0.61 2.61
C SER A 40 5.13 -1.39 2.75
N GLY A 41 4.19 -1.14 1.85
CA GLY A 41 2.91 -1.83 1.82
C GLY A 41 3.05 -3.27 1.30
N ASP A 42 2.21 -4.15 1.81
CA ASP A 42 1.99 -5.50 1.29
C ASP A 42 0.51 -5.66 0.98
N ARG A 43 0.19 -5.70 -0.31
CA ARG A 43 -1.19 -5.73 -0.81
C ARG A 43 -1.92 -7.00 -0.40
N HIS A 44 -1.24 -8.14 -0.51
CA HIS A 44 -1.84 -9.44 -0.25
C HIS A 44 -2.07 -9.68 1.25
N LEU A 45 -1.14 -9.24 2.08
CA LEU A 45 -1.20 -9.46 3.52
C LEU A 45 -1.89 -8.33 4.28
N ASN A 46 -2.33 -7.28 3.59
CA ASN A 46 -3.05 -6.15 4.19
C ASN A 46 -2.29 -5.46 5.32
N LEU A 47 -1.00 -5.23 5.10
CA LEU A 47 -0.13 -4.64 6.13
C LEU A 47 0.89 -3.68 5.53
N ILE A 48 1.57 -2.95 6.42
CA ILE A 48 2.72 -2.10 6.10
C ILE A 48 3.87 -2.52 7.02
N ASP A 49 5.00 -2.87 6.44
CA ASP A 49 6.24 -3.06 7.18
C ASP A 49 6.99 -1.73 7.31
N VAL A 50 7.52 -1.48 8.51
CA VAL A 50 8.23 -0.25 8.87
C VAL A 50 9.71 -0.55 9.06
N TYR A 51 10.56 0.16 8.34
CA TYR A 51 12.02 0.03 8.39
C TYR A 51 12.65 1.31 8.93
N ASP A 52 13.63 1.20 9.83
CA ASP A 52 14.44 2.31 10.30
C ASP A 52 15.64 2.50 9.36
N THR A 53 15.57 3.54 8.52
CA THR A 53 16.61 3.83 7.52
C THR A 53 17.87 4.44 8.13
N GLY A 54 17.75 5.01 9.34
CA GLY A 54 18.90 5.52 10.09
C GLY A 54 19.67 4.45 10.85
N ASN A 55 19.14 3.22 10.91
CA ASN A 55 19.73 2.10 11.64
C ASN A 55 19.83 0.85 10.77
N GLY A 56 20.55 0.93 9.67
CA GLY A 56 20.85 -0.20 8.79
C GLY A 56 19.64 -0.77 8.05
N ASN A 57 18.57 0.00 7.88
CA ASN A 57 17.33 -0.43 7.22
C ASN A 57 16.66 -1.64 7.89
N ILE A 58 16.80 -1.80 9.20
CA ILE A 58 16.18 -2.89 9.93
C ILE A 58 14.67 -2.70 10.05
N LYS A 59 13.93 -3.79 9.94
CA LYS A 59 12.49 -3.77 10.20
C LYS A 59 12.24 -3.56 11.70
N VAL A 60 11.45 -2.54 12.04
CA VAL A 60 11.16 -2.12 13.42
C VAL A 60 9.69 -2.23 13.80
N GLY A 61 8.82 -2.53 12.85
CA GLY A 61 7.39 -2.67 13.11
C GLY A 61 6.62 -3.23 11.91
N THR A 62 5.36 -3.55 12.19
CA THR A 62 4.35 -3.89 11.19
C THR A 62 3.03 -3.23 11.58
N ILE A 63 2.36 -2.60 10.64
CA ILE A 63 1.05 -1.99 10.80
C ILE A 63 0.04 -2.90 10.09
N THR A 64 -0.87 -3.50 10.82
CA THR A 64 -1.98 -4.25 10.24
C THR A 64 -3.07 -3.28 9.81
N LEU A 65 -3.49 -3.35 8.56
CA LEU A 65 -4.55 -2.49 8.00
C LEU A 65 -5.92 -3.15 8.03
N ALA A 66 -5.99 -4.48 7.94
CA ALA A 66 -7.24 -5.22 8.09
C ALA A 66 -7.77 -5.08 9.52
N GLY A 67 -9.07 -4.80 9.65
CA GLY A 67 -9.74 -4.61 10.94
C GLY A 67 -11.06 -3.87 10.79
N ASP A 68 -11.42 -3.06 11.79
CA ASP A 68 -12.73 -2.41 11.90
C ASP A 68 -13.14 -1.54 10.69
N VAL A 69 -12.16 -0.95 9.98
CA VAL A 69 -12.40 -0.04 8.86
C VAL A 69 -12.53 -0.80 7.53
N SER A 70 -11.75 -1.87 7.36
CA SER A 70 -11.79 -2.75 6.19
C SER A 70 -11.22 -4.11 6.55
N ASN A 71 -11.85 -5.18 6.07
CA ASN A 71 -11.33 -6.54 6.26
C ASN A 71 -10.25 -6.89 5.24
N ASP A 72 -10.24 -6.23 4.07
CA ASP A 72 -9.32 -6.53 2.98
C ASP A 72 -9.03 -5.23 2.20
N PRO A 73 -8.18 -4.35 2.74
CA PRO A 73 -7.88 -3.04 2.16
C PRO A 73 -6.93 -3.08 0.96
N ALA A 74 -6.07 -4.07 0.81
CA ALA A 74 -5.09 -4.23 -0.26
C ALA A 74 -4.34 -2.92 -0.60
N PRO A 75 -3.41 -2.45 0.26
CA PRO A 75 -2.77 -1.15 0.12
C PRO A 75 -1.83 -1.11 -1.09
N ASP A 76 -2.01 -0.12 -1.95
CA ASP A 76 -1.15 0.15 -3.11
C ASP A 76 -0.22 1.36 -2.84
N LEU A 77 -0.06 2.28 -3.79
CA LEU A 77 0.82 3.43 -3.61
C LEU A 77 0.30 4.35 -2.51
N MET A 78 1.23 4.96 -1.80
CA MET A 78 0.93 5.82 -0.66
C MET A 78 1.79 7.09 -0.66
N ASP A 79 1.28 8.13 0.00
CA ASP A 79 1.98 9.40 0.19
C ASP A 79 1.67 9.99 1.57
N ALA A 80 2.63 10.72 2.14
CA ALA A 80 2.50 11.28 3.47
C ALA A 80 1.97 12.71 3.44
N SER A 81 1.23 13.10 4.48
CA SER A 81 0.91 14.50 4.71
C SER A 81 2.20 15.32 4.94
N PRO A 82 2.23 16.60 4.54
CA PRO A 82 3.43 17.43 4.69
C PRO A 82 3.97 17.57 6.09
N ASP A 83 3.11 17.41 7.11
CA ASP A 83 3.46 17.44 8.52
C ASP A 83 3.81 16.05 9.09
N GLY A 84 3.69 15.00 8.26
CA GLY A 84 3.98 13.62 8.65
C GLY A 84 2.98 12.98 9.62
N SER A 85 1.83 13.64 9.89
CA SER A 85 0.83 13.13 10.85
C SER A 85 -0.10 12.07 10.25
N TYR A 86 -0.21 12.03 8.92
CA TYR A 86 -1.03 11.05 8.19
C TYR A 86 -0.29 10.48 6.98
N VAL A 87 -0.64 9.26 6.62
CA VAL A 87 -0.34 8.64 5.34
C VAL A 87 -1.66 8.34 4.64
N PHE A 88 -1.74 8.74 3.38
CA PHE A 88 -2.83 8.40 2.49
C PHE A 88 -2.38 7.25 1.59
N VAL A 89 -3.23 6.26 1.43
CA VAL A 89 -2.93 5.05 0.66
C VAL A 89 -4.06 4.73 -0.30
N ALA A 90 -3.73 4.44 -1.55
CA ALA A 90 -4.69 3.89 -2.50
C ALA A 90 -5.03 2.47 -2.08
N LEU A 91 -6.32 2.15 -1.99
CA LEU A 91 -6.82 0.81 -1.65
C LEU A 91 -7.44 0.19 -2.90
N ARG A 92 -7.02 -1.03 -3.22
CA ARG A 92 -7.44 -1.73 -4.44
C ARG A 92 -8.90 -2.18 -4.36
N GLY A 93 -9.47 -2.37 -5.53
CA GLY A 93 -10.83 -2.89 -5.68
C GLY A 93 -10.89 -4.39 -5.96
N PRO A 94 -12.12 -4.95 -6.01
CA PRO A 94 -12.33 -6.39 -6.19
C PRO A 94 -12.08 -6.88 -7.62
N ASN A 95 -11.94 -5.96 -8.57
CA ASN A 95 -11.73 -6.27 -9.98
C ASN A 95 -10.55 -5.45 -10.53
N PRO A 96 -9.30 -5.93 -10.43
CA PRO A 96 -8.14 -5.22 -10.91
C PRO A 96 -8.26 -4.95 -12.42
N LEU A 97 -7.98 -3.69 -12.80
CA LEU A 97 -8.12 -3.21 -14.18
C LEU A 97 -6.79 -3.21 -14.94
N THR A 98 -5.68 -3.26 -14.25
CA THR A 98 -4.35 -3.08 -14.84
C THR A 98 -3.42 -4.22 -14.45
N GLY A 99 -3.09 -5.09 -15.40
CA GLY A 99 -1.96 -6.01 -15.37
C GLY A 99 -1.89 -7.05 -14.24
N ASP A 100 -2.74 -6.91 -13.24
CA ASP A 100 -2.74 -7.80 -12.08
C ASP A 100 -3.51 -9.08 -12.38
N ASN A 101 -2.96 -10.19 -11.93
CA ASN A 101 -3.54 -11.49 -12.15
C ASN A 101 -4.55 -11.82 -11.05
N LYS A 102 -5.83 -11.91 -11.40
CA LYS A 102 -6.91 -12.29 -10.48
C LYS A 102 -6.72 -13.67 -9.84
N GLU A 103 -6.03 -14.57 -10.52
CA GLU A 103 -5.79 -15.93 -10.02
C GLU A 103 -4.80 -15.94 -8.84
N VAL A 104 -3.92 -14.95 -8.78
CA VAL A 104 -2.95 -14.80 -7.67
C VAL A 104 -3.52 -14.02 -6.50
N HIS A 105 -4.58 -13.23 -6.72
CA HIS A 105 -5.32 -12.42 -5.73
C HIS A 105 -4.46 -11.43 -4.89
N ASN A 106 -3.25 -11.17 -5.28
CA ASN A 106 -2.34 -10.33 -4.49
C ASN A 106 -2.58 -8.82 -4.61
N ALA A 107 -3.35 -8.41 -5.62
CA ALA A 107 -3.70 -7.01 -5.85
C ALA A 107 -5.22 -6.76 -5.80
N VAL A 108 -5.96 -7.60 -5.10
CA VAL A 108 -7.41 -7.53 -4.97
C VAL A 108 -7.77 -7.11 -3.55
N GLY A 109 -8.67 -6.14 -3.42
CA GLY A 109 -9.21 -5.67 -2.14
C GLY A 109 -10.72 -5.50 -2.19
N SER A 110 -11.35 -5.33 -1.03
CA SER A 110 -12.81 -5.26 -0.89
C SER A 110 -13.35 -3.84 -0.72
N THR A 111 -12.49 -2.86 -0.45
CA THR A 111 -12.89 -1.49 -0.10
C THR A 111 -12.10 -0.46 -0.92
N PRO A 112 -12.37 -0.34 -2.25
CA PRO A 112 -11.65 0.59 -3.09
C PRO A 112 -11.83 2.04 -2.62
N GLY A 113 -10.73 2.77 -2.54
CA GLY A 113 -10.79 4.14 -2.04
C GLY A 113 -9.43 4.72 -1.66
N VAL A 114 -9.49 5.77 -0.86
CA VAL A 114 -8.32 6.37 -0.21
C VAL A 114 -8.37 6.04 1.29
N GLY A 115 -7.46 5.20 1.74
CA GLY A 115 -7.24 4.92 3.15
C GLY A 115 -6.49 6.08 3.81
N VAL A 116 -6.90 6.43 5.03
CA VAL A 116 -6.24 7.43 5.88
C VAL A 116 -5.62 6.70 7.07
N ILE A 117 -4.31 6.72 7.14
CA ILE A 117 -3.56 6.10 8.23
C ILE A 117 -3.03 7.21 9.13
N LYS A 118 -3.45 7.22 10.38
CA LYS A 118 -2.85 8.10 11.39
C LYS A 118 -1.47 7.56 11.76
N VAL A 119 -0.47 8.43 11.71
CA VAL A 119 0.91 8.10 12.06
C VAL A 119 1.10 8.22 13.56
N ASP A 120 1.69 7.22 14.19
CA ASP A 120 2.01 7.20 15.60
C ASP A 120 3.50 6.93 15.84
N GLY A 121 4.00 7.23 17.04
CA GLY A 121 5.39 6.96 17.41
C GLY A 121 6.42 7.66 16.53
N GLY A 122 6.11 8.83 15.96
CA GLY A 122 7.00 9.58 15.07
C GLY A 122 7.28 8.87 13.74
N GLY A 123 6.38 8.01 13.28
CA GLY A 123 6.52 7.23 12.04
C GLY A 123 6.86 5.75 12.27
N ARG A 124 6.98 5.31 13.52
CA ARG A 124 7.32 3.91 13.85
C ARG A 124 6.10 2.98 13.79
N SER A 125 4.91 3.54 13.90
CA SER A 125 3.65 2.82 13.87
C SER A 125 2.53 3.68 13.29
N GLY A 126 1.35 3.11 13.11
CA GLY A 126 0.17 3.83 12.65
C GLY A 126 -1.07 2.95 12.69
N LYS A 127 -2.22 3.54 12.38
CA LYS A 127 -3.51 2.85 12.33
C LYS A 127 -4.34 3.39 11.16
N LEU A 128 -4.95 2.50 10.38
CA LEU A 128 -6.00 2.88 9.41
C LEU A 128 -7.21 3.38 10.20
N VAL A 129 -7.57 4.65 10.03
CA VAL A 129 -8.62 5.31 10.81
C VAL A 129 -9.88 5.58 10.01
N SER A 130 -9.76 5.70 8.69
CA SER A 130 -10.91 5.90 7.81
C SER A 130 -10.58 5.55 6.36
N ILE A 131 -11.62 5.41 5.55
CA ILE A 131 -11.52 5.28 4.10
C ILE A 131 -12.47 6.28 3.46
N ALA A 132 -11.98 7.07 2.51
CA ALA A 132 -12.80 7.80 1.57
C ALA A 132 -13.09 6.87 0.38
N PRO A 133 -14.31 6.31 0.26
CA PRO A 133 -14.60 5.29 -0.74
C PRO A 133 -14.63 5.89 -2.14
N ILE A 134 -14.13 5.12 -3.10
CA ILE A 134 -14.28 5.38 -4.54
C ILE A 134 -15.06 4.21 -5.10
N SER A 135 -16.17 4.48 -5.79
CA SER A 135 -17.03 3.44 -6.36
C SER A 135 -17.30 3.71 -7.82
N ARG A 136 -17.22 2.67 -8.62
CA ARG A 136 -17.58 2.67 -10.04
C ARG A 136 -18.37 1.40 -10.38
N MET A 137 -19.67 1.42 -10.18
CA MET A 137 -20.52 0.32 -10.57
C MET A 137 -20.72 0.27 -12.09
N ALA A 138 -20.49 -0.89 -12.70
CA ALA A 138 -20.77 -1.13 -14.11
C ALA A 138 -21.59 -2.41 -14.30
N GLU A 139 -22.46 -2.41 -15.31
CA GLU A 139 -23.20 -3.61 -15.69
C GLU A 139 -22.36 -4.47 -16.64
N GLU A 140 -22.27 -5.74 -16.35
CA GLU A 140 -21.63 -6.73 -17.21
C GLU A 140 -22.36 -8.06 -17.17
N LYS A 141 -22.16 -8.90 -18.17
CA LYS A 141 -22.69 -10.26 -18.16
C LYS A 141 -21.87 -11.15 -17.24
N ASP A 142 -22.53 -11.91 -16.39
CA ASP A 142 -21.90 -12.99 -15.63
C ASP A 142 -21.62 -14.21 -16.53
N LYS A 143 -21.06 -15.27 -15.94
CA LYS A 143 -20.74 -16.52 -16.66
C LYS A 143 -21.99 -17.23 -17.24
N ASP A 144 -23.17 -16.93 -16.70
CA ASP A 144 -24.45 -17.52 -17.09
C ASP A 144 -25.22 -16.61 -18.07
N GLY A 145 -24.63 -15.46 -18.45
CA GLY A 145 -25.18 -14.49 -19.40
C GLY A 145 -26.14 -13.45 -18.80
N ASN A 146 -26.35 -13.45 -17.47
CA ASN A 146 -27.20 -12.48 -16.79
C ASN A 146 -26.48 -11.14 -16.60
N MET A 147 -27.22 -10.04 -16.70
CA MET A 147 -26.70 -8.71 -16.40
C MET A 147 -26.56 -8.55 -14.88
N VAL A 148 -25.33 -8.27 -14.43
CA VAL A 148 -25.00 -8.04 -13.01
C VAL A 148 -24.24 -6.74 -12.86
N LYS A 149 -24.46 -6.05 -11.73
CA LYS A 149 -23.66 -4.86 -11.38
C LYS A 149 -22.43 -5.30 -10.60
N LYS A 150 -21.25 -4.85 -11.04
CA LYS A 150 -19.99 -5.11 -10.38
C LYS A 150 -19.23 -3.82 -10.09
N GLU A 151 -18.55 -3.78 -8.93
CA GLU A 151 -17.63 -2.71 -8.59
C GLU A 151 -16.39 -2.79 -9.50
N LYS A 152 -16.08 -1.68 -10.14
CA LYS A 152 -14.96 -1.53 -11.09
C LYS A 152 -13.94 -0.48 -10.66
N ALA A 153 -14.14 0.15 -9.49
CA ALA A 153 -13.13 1.06 -8.97
C ALA A 153 -11.87 0.26 -8.58
N ASP A 154 -10.73 0.76 -9.01
CA ASP A 154 -9.43 0.16 -8.76
C ASP A 154 -8.37 1.26 -8.56
N PRO A 155 -8.42 1.98 -7.44
CA PRO A 155 -7.43 3.02 -7.13
C PRO A 155 -6.03 2.43 -7.04
N HIS A 156 -5.08 3.09 -7.72
CA HIS A 156 -3.70 2.61 -7.83
C HIS A 156 -2.70 3.52 -7.14
N GLY A 157 -2.94 4.82 -7.17
CA GLY A 157 -1.99 5.78 -6.66
C GLY A 157 -2.64 7.00 -6.05
N ILE A 158 -1.88 7.68 -5.22
CA ILE A 158 -2.24 8.92 -4.57
C ILE A 158 -1.04 9.85 -4.50
N GLN A 159 -1.28 11.13 -4.54
CA GLN A 159 -0.29 12.16 -4.30
C GLN A 159 -0.88 13.26 -3.42
N VAL A 160 -0.15 13.63 -2.39
CA VAL A 160 -0.49 14.72 -1.49
C VAL A 160 0.28 15.98 -1.89
N ARG A 161 -0.42 17.12 -1.94
CA ARG A 161 0.20 18.42 -2.23
C ARG A 161 -0.04 19.39 -1.09
N LYS A 162 1.01 20.10 -0.71
CA LYS A 162 0.88 21.31 0.12
C LYS A 162 0.35 22.44 -0.76
N LYS A 163 -0.68 23.13 -0.28
CA LYS A 163 -1.14 24.39 -0.89
C LYS A 163 -0.19 25.53 -0.55
#